data_becfe38cf18975d4481d77620dd8ba6d
#
_entry.id   becfe38cf18975d4481d77620dd8ba6d
#
_cell.length_a   1.000
_cell.length_b   1.000
_cell.length_c   1.000
_cell.angle_alpha   90.00
_cell.angle_beta   90.00
_cell.angle_gamma   90.00
#
_symmetry.space_group_name_H-M   'P 1'
#
loop_
_entity.id
_entity.type
_entity.pdbx_description
1 polymer ?
#
loop_
_entity_poly.entity_id
_entity_poly.type
_entity_poly.pdbx_seq_one_letter_code
_entity_poly.pdbx_strand_id
1 'polypeptide(L)'
;MKRRNFIQKSSSAALAISFFPTIFNIQEDYEYSISELMGKEDIELFGKEINLRKEAHDAFLEMKKAAYNDGIDLKIVSSYRNYERQKAIFERKFLTYTEDDGMNPLDAIDKIIEYSTIPGTSRHHWGTDIDVIDGYRKVEGDVLVPHKYENEGPFVDFKKWMDENSETYGFYL
;
A
#
# COMPACT_ATOMS: atom_id res chain seq x y z
N MET A 1 -26.03 -0.68 30.93
CA MET A 1 -26.12 -2.17 30.98
C MET A 1 -25.36 -2.66 32.20
N LYS A 2 -25.98 -3.48 33.06
CA LYS A 2 -25.35 -3.99 34.30
C LYS A 2 -24.31 -5.05 33.93
N ARG A 3 -23.11 -5.01 34.53
CA ARG A 3 -22.00 -5.97 34.33
C ARG A 3 -22.41 -7.45 34.34
N ARG A 4 -23.44 -7.77 35.12
CA ARG A 4 -23.99 -9.11 35.27
C ARG A 4 -24.62 -9.69 33.98
N ASN A 5 -25.19 -8.85 33.11
CA ASN A 5 -25.79 -9.29 31.85
C ASN A 5 -24.77 -9.52 30.73
N PHE A 6 -23.57 -8.90 30.85
CA PHE A 6 -22.47 -9.13 29.93
C PHE A 6 -21.84 -10.51 30.13
N ILE A 7 -21.61 -10.89 31.39
CA ILE A 7 -21.03 -12.18 31.76
C ILE A 7 -21.95 -13.36 31.38
N GLN A 8 -23.26 -13.22 31.55
CA GLN A 8 -24.22 -14.26 31.15
C GLN A 8 -24.30 -14.45 29.62
N LYS A 9 -24.16 -13.38 28.83
CA LYS A 9 -24.14 -13.48 27.36
C LYS A 9 -22.83 -14.04 26.84
N SER A 10 -21.70 -13.76 27.49
CA SER A 10 -20.39 -14.31 27.15
C SER A 10 -20.28 -15.81 27.47
N SER A 11 -20.93 -16.27 28.54
CA SER A 11 -20.94 -17.71 28.89
C SER A 11 -21.73 -18.56 27.89
N SER A 12 -22.78 -18.02 27.29
CA SER A 12 -23.55 -18.72 26.25
C SER A 12 -22.81 -18.81 24.91
N ALA A 13 -21.98 -17.85 24.58
CA ALA A 13 -21.12 -17.87 23.41
C ALA A 13 -19.94 -18.87 23.57
N ALA A 14 -19.39 -18.99 24.78
CA ALA A 14 -18.29 -19.93 25.05
C ALA A 14 -18.73 -21.42 24.94
N LEU A 15 -19.98 -21.72 25.21
CA LEU A 15 -20.53 -23.09 25.07
C LEU A 15 -20.77 -23.47 23.59
N ALA A 16 -21.01 -22.51 22.69
CA ALA A 16 -21.17 -22.77 21.26
C ALA A 16 -19.80 -23.06 20.57
N ILE A 17 -18.71 -22.49 21.09
CA ILE A 17 -17.36 -22.72 20.57
C ILE A 17 -16.84 -24.12 20.89
N SER A 18 -17.28 -24.74 21.99
CA SER A 18 -16.86 -26.08 22.37
C SER A 18 -17.42 -27.21 21.50
N PHE A 19 -18.45 -26.96 20.70
CA PHE A 19 -19.08 -27.98 19.86
C PHE A 19 -18.59 -28.01 18.41
N PHE A 20 -17.78 -27.05 17.97
CA PHE A 20 -17.21 -27.02 16.62
C PHE A 20 -15.70 -26.71 16.66
N PRO A 21 -14.86 -27.64 17.15
CA PRO A 21 -13.42 -27.39 17.20
C PRO A 21 -12.72 -27.41 15.83
N THR A 22 -13.45 -27.76 14.76
CA THR A 22 -12.86 -27.98 13.43
C THR A 22 -13.06 -26.84 12.43
N ILE A 23 -13.79 -25.78 12.77
CA ILE A 23 -14.07 -24.69 11.80
C ILE A 23 -13.15 -23.46 12.00
N PHE A 24 -12.45 -23.35 13.13
CA PHE A 24 -11.61 -22.19 13.46
C PHE A 24 -10.11 -22.42 13.30
N ASN A 25 -9.69 -23.43 12.52
CA ASN A 25 -8.28 -23.70 12.29
C ASN A 25 -7.89 -23.47 10.83
N ILE A 26 -8.28 -22.34 10.26
CA ILE A 26 -7.69 -21.78 9.06
C ILE A 26 -7.23 -20.36 9.43
N GLN A 27 -6.33 -20.27 10.39
CA GLN A 27 -5.38 -19.20 10.46
C GLN A 27 -4.09 -19.84 9.93
N GLU A 28 -3.87 -19.72 8.63
CA GLU A 28 -2.51 -19.81 8.11
C GLU A 28 -1.79 -18.62 8.76
N ASP A 29 -0.99 -18.91 9.80
CA ASP A 29 -0.04 -17.95 10.35
C ASP A 29 0.99 -17.69 9.25
N TYR A 30 0.72 -16.71 8.38
CA TYR A 30 1.72 -16.15 7.49
C TYR A 30 2.72 -15.39 8.36
N GLU A 31 3.70 -16.12 8.89
CA GLU A 31 4.81 -15.53 9.61
C GLU A 31 5.82 -14.99 8.59
N TYR A 32 5.73 -13.70 8.27
CA TYR A 32 6.71 -13.02 7.43
C TYR A 32 7.99 -12.77 8.23
N SER A 33 9.15 -13.12 7.66
CA SER A 33 10.43 -12.81 8.29
C SER A 33 10.67 -11.29 8.31
N ILE A 34 11.43 -10.79 9.29
CA ILE A 34 11.85 -9.39 9.32
C ILE A 34 12.61 -9.01 8.05
N SER A 35 13.47 -9.90 7.55
CA SER A 35 14.22 -9.71 6.31
C SER A 35 13.31 -9.56 5.11
N GLU A 36 12.26 -10.35 5.03
CA GLU A 36 11.25 -10.26 3.98
C GLU A 36 10.50 -8.92 4.02
N LEU A 37 10.02 -8.53 5.22
CA LEU A 37 9.32 -7.25 5.41
C LEU A 37 10.20 -6.03 5.13
N MET A 38 11.52 -6.17 5.26
CA MET A 38 12.51 -5.15 4.88
C MET A 38 12.87 -5.15 3.40
N GLY A 39 12.34 -6.07 2.60
CA GLY A 39 12.63 -6.21 1.18
C GLY A 39 14.04 -6.77 0.88
N LYS A 40 14.61 -7.55 1.80
CA LYS A 40 15.96 -8.17 1.68
C LYS A 40 15.92 -9.61 1.18
N GLU A 41 14.74 -10.17 1.04
CA GLU A 41 14.52 -11.52 0.51
C GLU A 41 13.77 -11.45 -0.82
N ASP A 42 14.00 -12.44 -1.66
CA ASP A 42 13.24 -12.60 -2.88
C ASP A 42 11.85 -13.14 -2.53
N ILE A 43 10.82 -12.48 -3.03
CA ILE A 43 9.43 -12.88 -2.86
C ILE A 43 8.80 -13.20 -4.22
N GLU A 44 7.81 -14.09 -4.23
CA GLU A 44 7.05 -14.38 -5.42
C GLU A 44 6.13 -13.22 -5.78
N LEU A 45 6.26 -12.72 -7.01
CA LEU A 45 5.52 -11.57 -7.53
C LEU A 45 4.80 -11.91 -8.82
N PHE A 46 3.60 -11.40 -8.98
CA PHE A 46 2.70 -11.64 -10.10
C PHE A 46 2.48 -10.38 -10.94
N GLY A 47 2.26 -10.60 -12.25
CA GLY A 47 2.03 -9.54 -13.22
C GLY A 47 3.32 -8.83 -13.67
N LYS A 48 3.65 -8.91 -14.97
CA LYS A 48 4.94 -8.45 -15.54
C LYS A 48 5.30 -6.99 -15.25
N GLU A 49 4.33 -6.12 -15.04
CA GLU A 49 4.54 -4.69 -14.75
C GLU A 49 3.82 -4.26 -13.46
N ILE A 50 3.10 -5.22 -12.86
CA ILE A 50 2.33 -5.03 -11.64
C ILE A 50 3.19 -5.33 -10.43
N ASN A 51 3.90 -6.47 -10.41
CA ASN A 51 4.83 -6.89 -9.36
C ASN A 51 4.22 -6.83 -7.96
N LEU A 52 3.13 -7.58 -7.75
CA LEU A 52 2.46 -7.72 -6.46
C LEU A 52 2.42 -9.18 -6.03
N ARG A 53 2.26 -9.44 -4.74
CA ARG A 53 1.87 -10.76 -4.25
C ARG A 53 0.55 -11.19 -4.88
N LYS A 54 0.32 -12.49 -4.98
CA LYS A 54 -0.80 -13.05 -5.73
C LYS A 54 -2.15 -12.45 -5.34
N GLU A 55 -2.44 -12.37 -4.04
CA GLU A 55 -3.72 -11.84 -3.55
C GLU A 55 -3.92 -10.37 -3.93
N ALA A 56 -2.89 -9.53 -3.71
CA ALA A 56 -2.94 -8.12 -4.07
C ALA A 56 -3.00 -7.92 -5.59
N HIS A 57 -2.30 -8.78 -6.36
CA HIS A 57 -2.37 -8.78 -7.82
C HIS A 57 -3.78 -9.07 -8.33
N ASP A 58 -4.41 -10.13 -7.84
CA ASP A 58 -5.74 -10.53 -8.27
C ASP A 58 -6.79 -9.47 -7.88
N ALA A 59 -6.72 -8.94 -6.66
CA ALA A 59 -7.55 -7.84 -6.19
C ALA A 59 -7.36 -6.55 -7.03
N PHE A 60 -6.11 -6.23 -7.38
CA PHE A 60 -5.83 -5.09 -8.26
C PHE A 60 -6.44 -5.25 -9.65
N LEU A 61 -6.42 -6.45 -10.24
CA LEU A 61 -7.03 -6.69 -11.55
C LEU A 61 -8.55 -6.51 -11.51
N GLU A 62 -9.21 -6.94 -10.44
CA GLU A 62 -10.64 -6.72 -10.24
C GLU A 62 -10.96 -5.22 -10.07
N MET A 63 -10.20 -4.52 -9.24
CA MET A 63 -10.33 -3.08 -9.06
C MET A 63 -10.09 -2.32 -10.37
N LYS A 64 -9.05 -2.67 -11.12
CA LYS A 64 -8.74 -2.08 -12.43
C LYS A 64 -9.87 -2.26 -13.43
N LYS A 65 -10.51 -3.44 -13.46
CA LYS A 65 -11.65 -3.71 -14.31
C LYS A 65 -12.87 -2.87 -13.95
N ALA A 66 -13.13 -2.70 -12.65
CA ALA A 66 -14.23 -1.85 -12.19
C ALA A 66 -13.99 -0.38 -12.53
N ALA A 67 -12.79 0.14 -12.25
CA ALA A 67 -12.39 1.49 -12.61
C ALA A 67 -12.54 1.78 -14.11
N TYR A 68 -12.12 0.81 -14.94
CA TYR A 68 -12.26 0.92 -16.40
C TYR A 68 -13.72 1.07 -16.84
N ASN A 69 -14.64 0.34 -16.23
CA ASN A 69 -16.07 0.46 -16.53
C ASN A 69 -16.63 1.84 -16.15
N ASP A 70 -16.03 2.50 -15.18
CA ASP A 70 -16.37 3.85 -14.72
C ASP A 70 -15.55 4.96 -15.43
N GLY A 71 -14.78 4.58 -16.47
CA GLY A 71 -14.04 5.51 -17.31
C GLY A 71 -12.68 5.95 -16.75
N ILE A 72 -12.09 5.16 -15.85
CA ILE A 72 -10.78 5.40 -15.23
C ILE A 72 -9.80 4.29 -15.65
N ASP A 73 -8.61 4.65 -16.12
CA ASP A 73 -7.52 3.69 -16.36
C ASP A 73 -6.58 3.63 -15.15
N LEU A 74 -6.78 2.66 -14.25
CA LEU A 74 -5.84 2.44 -13.15
C LEU A 74 -4.46 2.05 -13.68
N LYS A 75 -3.52 2.98 -13.59
CA LYS A 75 -2.12 2.79 -14.01
C LYS A 75 -1.20 2.82 -12.80
N ILE A 76 -0.43 1.75 -12.64
CA ILE A 76 0.60 1.66 -11.60
C ILE A 76 1.77 2.57 -11.96
N VAL A 77 2.19 3.40 -11.03
CA VAL A 77 3.40 4.24 -11.06
C VAL A 77 4.53 3.56 -10.31
N SER A 78 4.22 2.95 -9.17
CA SER A 78 5.15 2.19 -8.34
C SER A 78 4.43 1.02 -7.67
N SER A 79 5.16 -0.09 -7.52
CA SER A 79 4.72 -1.30 -6.82
C SER A 79 5.87 -1.85 -5.98
N TYR A 80 6.07 -3.16 -5.93
CA TYR A 80 7.14 -3.76 -5.17
C TYR A 80 8.51 -3.11 -5.42
N ARG A 81 9.19 -2.84 -4.33
CA ARG A 81 10.58 -2.37 -4.30
C ARG A 81 11.36 -3.19 -3.27
N ASN A 82 12.45 -3.83 -3.68
CA ASN A 82 13.36 -4.45 -2.74
C ASN A 82 14.19 -3.39 -1.99
N TYR A 83 14.91 -3.82 -0.96
CA TYR A 83 15.74 -2.96 -0.13
C TYR A 83 16.74 -2.13 -0.94
N GLU A 84 17.47 -2.76 -1.87
CA GLU A 84 18.51 -2.10 -2.66
C GLU A 84 17.94 -0.99 -3.57
N ARG A 85 16.76 -1.23 -4.15
CA ARG A 85 16.08 -0.19 -4.95
C ARG A 85 15.65 1.00 -4.09
N GLN A 86 15.09 0.75 -2.91
CA GLN A 86 14.70 1.83 -1.98
C GLN A 86 15.92 2.59 -1.49
N LYS A 87 17.02 1.89 -1.19
CA LYS A 87 18.31 2.50 -0.80
C LYS A 87 18.82 3.41 -1.91
N ALA A 88 18.85 2.95 -3.15
CA ALA A 88 19.28 3.77 -4.29
C ALA A 88 18.40 5.02 -4.48
N ILE A 89 17.10 4.95 -4.25
CA ILE A 89 16.19 6.10 -4.29
C ILE A 89 16.56 7.10 -3.19
N PHE A 90 16.77 6.61 -1.97
CA PHE A 90 17.11 7.44 -0.80
C PHE A 90 18.46 8.14 -1.01
N GLU A 91 19.50 7.40 -1.39
CA GLU A 91 20.84 7.92 -1.64
C GLU A 91 20.86 8.99 -2.73
N ARG A 92 20.17 8.75 -3.85
CA ARG A 92 20.05 9.73 -4.93
C ARG A 92 19.40 11.02 -4.45
N LYS A 93 18.27 10.94 -3.72
CA LYS A 93 17.61 12.13 -3.16
C LYS A 93 18.52 12.86 -2.16
N PHE A 94 19.24 12.10 -1.32
CA PHE A 94 20.16 12.67 -0.34
C PHE A 94 21.30 13.46 -1.03
N LEU A 95 21.91 12.88 -2.05
CA LEU A 95 22.95 13.56 -2.83
C LEU A 95 22.42 14.81 -3.54
N THR A 96 21.26 14.72 -4.18
CA THR A 96 20.63 15.89 -4.81
C THR A 96 20.41 17.02 -3.79
N TYR A 97 19.85 16.73 -2.63
CA TYR A 97 19.56 17.76 -1.64
C TYR A 97 20.84 18.33 -0.98
N THR A 98 21.88 17.50 -0.75
CA THR A 98 23.09 17.95 -0.09
C THR A 98 24.10 18.57 -1.05
N GLU A 99 24.29 18.00 -2.24
CA GLU A 99 25.30 18.42 -3.19
C GLU A 99 24.79 19.47 -4.18
N ASP A 100 23.59 19.26 -4.74
CA ASP A 100 23.02 20.16 -5.75
C ASP A 100 22.28 21.35 -5.09
N ASP A 101 21.47 21.10 -4.07
CA ASP A 101 20.68 22.12 -3.38
C ASP A 101 21.41 22.76 -2.18
N GLY A 102 22.55 22.21 -1.76
CA GLY A 102 23.36 22.72 -0.64
C GLY A 102 22.70 22.60 0.75
N MET A 103 21.75 21.67 0.91
CA MET A 103 21.08 21.45 2.20
C MET A 103 22.01 20.87 3.26
N ASN A 104 21.72 21.21 4.52
CA ASN A 104 22.29 20.49 5.67
C ASN A 104 21.87 19.02 5.61
N PRO A 105 22.75 18.04 5.91
CA PRO A 105 22.42 16.61 5.84
C PRO A 105 21.21 16.18 6.66
N LEU A 106 20.97 16.77 7.84
CA LEU A 106 19.78 16.43 8.65
C LEU A 106 18.50 16.95 8.00
N ASP A 107 18.51 18.19 7.50
CA ASP A 107 17.37 18.79 6.79
C ASP A 107 17.07 18.02 5.50
N ALA A 108 18.08 17.50 4.81
CA ALA A 108 17.92 16.65 3.63
C ALA A 108 17.22 15.33 3.98
N ILE A 109 17.60 14.70 5.09
CA ILE A 109 16.95 13.48 5.58
C ILE A 109 15.47 13.77 5.91
N ASP A 110 15.20 14.83 6.66
CA ASP A 110 13.83 15.21 7.02
C ASP A 110 12.98 15.46 5.77
N LYS A 111 13.51 16.18 4.79
CA LYS A 111 12.84 16.40 3.51
C LYS A 111 12.60 15.10 2.71
N ILE A 112 13.50 14.13 2.80
CA ILE A 112 13.31 12.84 2.12
C ILE A 112 12.15 12.07 2.76
N ILE A 113 12.11 12.00 4.11
CA ILE A 113 11.08 11.22 4.82
C ILE A 113 9.67 11.84 4.69
N GLU A 114 9.54 13.10 4.33
CA GLU A 114 8.26 13.74 4.07
C GLU A 114 7.49 13.06 2.90
N TYR A 115 8.21 12.59 1.86
CA TYR A 115 7.61 11.99 0.65
C TYR A 115 8.21 10.64 0.26
N SER A 116 9.01 10.04 1.12
CA SER A 116 9.66 8.76 0.87
C SER A 116 9.94 8.09 2.21
N THR A 117 10.45 6.87 2.18
CA THR A 117 10.74 6.09 3.39
C THR A 117 12.21 5.73 3.47
N ILE A 118 12.69 5.49 4.70
CA ILE A 118 14.01 4.94 4.95
C ILE A 118 14.06 3.51 4.37
N PRO A 119 15.17 3.07 3.75
CA PRO A 119 15.31 1.70 3.27
C PRO A 119 15.05 0.67 4.36
N GLY A 120 14.22 -0.32 4.05
CA GLY A 120 13.76 -1.34 4.99
C GLY A 120 12.48 -1.00 5.77
N THR A 121 11.91 0.21 5.60
CA THR A 121 10.67 0.60 6.27
C THR A 121 9.52 0.89 5.28
N SER A 122 9.74 0.68 3.99
CA SER A 122 8.74 0.94 2.96
C SER A 122 7.69 -0.17 2.91
N ARG A 123 6.40 0.18 2.87
CA ARG A 123 5.33 -0.78 2.60
C ARG A 123 5.45 -1.44 1.22
N HIS A 124 6.08 -0.77 0.25
CA HIS A 124 6.37 -1.38 -1.04
C HIS A 124 7.27 -2.63 -0.97
N HIS A 125 7.99 -2.85 0.15
CA HIS A 125 8.74 -4.09 0.38
C HIS A 125 7.82 -5.30 0.56
N TRP A 126 6.57 -5.09 0.96
CA TRP A 126 5.62 -6.16 1.24
C TRP A 126 4.99 -6.77 -0.02
N GLY A 127 5.09 -6.07 -1.17
CA GLY A 127 4.48 -6.51 -2.42
C GLY A 127 2.95 -6.40 -2.44
N THR A 128 2.37 -5.56 -1.58
CA THR A 128 0.92 -5.32 -1.46
C THR A 128 0.56 -3.85 -1.58
N ASP A 129 1.55 -2.96 -1.63
CA ASP A 129 1.39 -1.51 -1.69
C ASP A 129 1.69 -0.99 -3.10
N ILE A 130 0.86 -0.08 -3.60
CA ILE A 130 0.96 0.48 -4.94
C ILE A 130 0.69 1.98 -4.95
N ASP A 131 1.45 2.70 -5.78
CA ASP A 131 1.12 4.05 -6.19
C ASP A 131 0.42 3.99 -7.54
N VAL A 132 -0.78 4.57 -7.65
CA VAL A 132 -1.61 4.54 -8.87
C VAL A 132 -2.07 5.92 -9.29
N ILE A 133 -2.33 6.05 -10.59
CA ILE A 133 -2.91 7.26 -11.21
C ILE A 133 -4.01 6.87 -12.21
N ASP A 134 -4.76 7.85 -12.70
CA ASP A 134 -5.56 7.69 -13.90
C ASP A 134 -4.67 7.83 -15.14
N GLY A 135 -4.43 6.73 -15.85
CA GLY A 135 -3.62 6.66 -17.06
C GLY A 135 -4.20 7.42 -18.26
N TYR A 136 -5.49 7.77 -18.24
CA TYR A 136 -6.09 8.62 -19.27
C TYR A 136 -5.70 10.08 -19.14
N ARG A 137 -5.20 10.51 -17.98
CA ARG A 137 -4.74 11.89 -17.75
C ARG A 137 -3.27 12.04 -18.11
N LYS A 138 -2.97 12.85 -19.12
CA LYS A 138 -1.59 13.20 -19.47
C LYS A 138 -1.16 14.37 -18.59
N VAL A 139 -0.22 14.11 -17.69
CA VAL A 139 0.27 15.09 -16.72
C VAL A 139 1.80 15.10 -16.77
N GLU A 140 2.38 16.30 -16.83
CA GLU A 140 3.83 16.49 -16.83
C GLU A 140 4.38 16.55 -15.39
N GLY A 141 5.67 16.21 -15.27
CA GLY A 141 6.41 16.24 -14.01
C GLY A 141 6.02 15.11 -13.04
N ASP A 142 6.29 15.32 -11.74
CA ASP A 142 5.94 14.34 -10.71
C ASP A 142 4.42 14.22 -10.58
N VAL A 143 3.93 13.00 -10.75
CA VAL A 143 2.50 12.69 -10.71
C VAL A 143 1.98 12.39 -9.31
N LEU A 144 2.89 12.11 -8.34
CA LEU A 144 2.53 11.75 -6.97
C LEU A 144 2.62 12.93 -5.99
N VAL A 145 2.23 14.12 -6.44
CA VAL A 145 2.24 15.33 -5.61
C VAL A 145 0.81 15.75 -5.22
N PRO A 146 0.57 16.16 -3.95
CA PRO A 146 -0.77 16.36 -3.40
C PRO A 146 -1.67 17.29 -4.22
N HIS A 147 -1.13 18.42 -4.70
CA HIS A 147 -1.91 19.42 -5.45
C HIS A 147 -2.56 18.88 -6.76
N LYS A 148 -2.09 17.73 -7.28
CA LYS A 148 -2.69 17.09 -8.45
C LYS A 148 -3.95 16.29 -8.14
N TYR A 149 -4.19 15.99 -6.87
CA TYR A 149 -5.32 15.22 -6.36
C TYR A 149 -6.33 16.09 -5.60
N GLU A 150 -6.13 17.40 -5.56
CA GLU A 150 -6.94 18.36 -4.80
C GLU A 150 -7.45 19.48 -5.68
N ASN A 151 -8.52 20.14 -5.24
CA ASN A 151 -9.13 21.30 -5.89
C ASN A 151 -9.49 21.06 -7.38
N GLU A 152 -8.76 21.67 -8.31
CA GLU A 152 -8.92 21.52 -9.76
C GLU A 152 -7.82 20.64 -10.38
N GLY A 153 -7.12 19.84 -9.58
CA GLY A 153 -6.06 18.96 -10.04
C GLY A 153 -6.55 17.88 -11.00
N PRO A 154 -5.67 17.38 -11.88
CA PRO A 154 -6.05 16.43 -12.94
C PRO A 154 -6.53 15.07 -12.42
N PHE A 155 -6.25 14.71 -11.17
CA PHE A 155 -6.59 13.43 -10.56
C PHE A 155 -7.69 13.51 -9.48
N VAL A 156 -8.45 14.62 -9.41
CA VAL A 156 -9.50 14.80 -8.39
C VAL A 156 -10.61 13.76 -8.55
N ASP A 157 -11.13 13.54 -9.76
CA ASP A 157 -12.16 12.54 -10.02
C ASP A 157 -11.66 11.12 -9.75
N PHE A 158 -10.40 10.84 -10.13
CA PHE A 158 -9.71 9.59 -9.83
C PHE A 158 -9.61 9.35 -8.32
N LYS A 159 -9.14 10.37 -7.56
CA LYS A 159 -9.06 10.27 -6.09
C LYS A 159 -10.42 9.98 -5.48
N LYS A 160 -11.45 10.68 -5.90
CA LYS A 160 -12.82 10.45 -5.42
C LYS A 160 -13.28 9.01 -5.68
N TRP A 161 -13.02 8.49 -6.87
CA TRP A 161 -13.34 7.09 -7.19
C TRP A 161 -12.58 6.11 -6.28
N MET A 162 -11.29 6.36 -6.04
CA MET A 162 -10.47 5.55 -5.14
C MET A 162 -11.00 5.59 -3.70
N ASP A 163 -11.32 6.79 -3.17
CA ASP A 163 -11.89 6.98 -1.84
C ASP A 163 -13.21 6.19 -1.65
N GLU A 164 -14.02 6.07 -2.70
CA GLU A 164 -15.33 5.41 -2.66
C GLU A 164 -15.26 3.88 -2.88
N ASN A 165 -14.24 3.38 -3.58
CA ASN A 165 -14.24 2.01 -4.11
C ASN A 165 -13.09 1.13 -3.65
N SER A 166 -11.90 1.69 -3.35
CA SER A 166 -10.68 0.89 -3.13
C SER A 166 -10.79 -0.14 -2.01
N GLU A 167 -11.48 0.19 -0.92
CA GLU A 167 -11.68 -0.72 0.22
C GLU A 167 -12.47 -1.98 -0.16
N THR A 168 -13.38 -1.89 -1.14
CA THR A 168 -14.15 -3.04 -1.65
C THR A 168 -13.23 -4.12 -2.24
N TYR A 169 -12.04 -3.71 -2.71
CA TYR A 169 -11.02 -4.58 -3.28
C TYR A 169 -9.85 -4.82 -2.30
N GLY A 170 -9.97 -4.41 -1.04
CA GLY A 170 -8.95 -4.62 -0.01
C GLY A 170 -7.79 -3.62 -0.06
N PHE A 171 -7.89 -2.52 -0.82
CA PHE A 171 -6.90 -1.45 -0.83
C PHE A 171 -7.36 -0.27 0.02
N TYR A 172 -6.51 0.18 0.92
CA TYR A 172 -6.73 1.28 1.85
C TYR A 172 -5.82 2.46 1.48
N LEU A 173 -6.38 3.69 1.51
CA LEU A 173 -5.68 4.92 1.18
C LEU A 173 -5.06 5.57 2.41
#